data_58e914aa42514afe7601f1a006f8948c
#
_entry.id   58e914aa42514afe7601f1a006f8948c
#
_cell.length_a   1.000
_cell.length_b   1.000
_cell.length_c   1.000
_cell.angle_alpha   90.00
_cell.angle_beta   90.00
_cell.angle_gamma   90.00
#
_symmetry.space_group_name_H-M   'P 1'
#
loop_
_entity.id
_entity.type
_entity.pdbx_description
1 polymer ?
#
loop_
_entity_poly.entity_id
_entity_poly.type
_entity_poly.pdbx_seq_one_letter_code
_entity_poly.pdbx_strand_id
1 'polypeptide(L)'
;MKFDDIYQFFENPPPHYLNRELAVCYILAILVQGESYGTQMLETLERKYLAYRISDTVLYGSLKFLEDNGVIAGCWKKVLGRGRPRRMYTIEGEWGDRAKELANLWHDYTTGERKAI
;
A
#
# COMPACT_ATOMS: atom_id res chain seq x y z
N MET A 1 -9.57 -32.37 1.65
CA MET A 1 -10.28 -31.40 0.79
C MET A 1 -11.55 -32.01 0.27
N LYS A 2 -12.64 -31.26 0.32
CA LYS A 2 -13.94 -31.69 -0.21
C LYS A 2 -14.25 -30.89 -1.47
N PHE A 3 -15.17 -31.40 -2.29
CA PHE A 3 -15.57 -30.68 -3.50
C PHE A 3 -16.17 -29.31 -3.17
N ASP A 4 -16.90 -29.19 -2.06
CA ASP A 4 -17.46 -27.91 -1.64
C ASP A 4 -16.35 -26.87 -1.38
N ASP A 5 -15.20 -27.30 -0.90
CA ASP A 5 -14.07 -26.39 -0.67
C ASP A 5 -13.57 -25.77 -1.98
N ILE A 6 -13.62 -26.54 -3.06
CA ILE A 6 -13.21 -26.07 -4.38
C ILE A 6 -14.17 -24.98 -4.87
N TYR A 7 -15.47 -25.24 -4.77
CA TYR A 7 -16.48 -24.26 -5.18
C TYR A 7 -16.38 -22.98 -4.35
N GLN A 8 -16.19 -23.12 -3.04
CA GLN A 8 -16.05 -21.97 -2.15
C GLN A 8 -14.83 -21.14 -2.49
N PHE A 9 -13.73 -21.78 -2.88
CA PHE A 9 -12.54 -21.05 -3.29
C PHE A 9 -12.84 -20.09 -4.46
N PHE A 10 -13.58 -20.55 -5.45
CA PHE A 10 -13.89 -19.72 -6.62
C PHE A 10 -14.98 -18.70 -6.33
N GLU A 11 -15.91 -19.00 -5.45
CA GLU A 11 -16.97 -18.07 -5.06
C GLU A 11 -16.44 -16.95 -4.17
N ASN A 12 -15.50 -17.28 -3.30
CA ASN A 12 -14.94 -16.35 -2.32
C ASN A 12 -13.44 -16.61 -2.17
N PRO A 13 -12.65 -16.28 -3.20
CA PRO A 13 -11.23 -16.57 -3.18
C PRO A 13 -10.51 -15.80 -2.06
N PRO A 14 -9.44 -16.39 -1.49
CA PRO A 14 -8.67 -15.70 -0.47
C PRO A 14 -8.01 -14.46 -1.07
N PRO A 15 -7.78 -13.42 -0.26
CA PRO A 15 -7.12 -12.21 -0.74
C PRO A 15 -5.68 -12.48 -1.13
N HIS A 16 -5.18 -11.69 -2.06
CA HIS A 16 -3.79 -11.74 -2.48
C HIS A 16 -2.96 -10.79 -1.62
N TYR A 17 -1.88 -11.31 -1.05
CA TYR A 17 -0.94 -10.48 -0.30
C TYR A 17 0.02 -9.79 -1.26
N LEU A 18 0.25 -8.51 -1.03
CA LEU A 18 1.16 -7.73 -1.86
C LEU A 18 2.60 -8.16 -1.63
N ASN A 19 3.36 -8.28 -2.73
CA ASN A 19 4.80 -8.40 -2.65
C ASN A 19 5.41 -7.01 -2.46
N ARG A 20 6.73 -6.94 -2.34
CA ARG A 20 7.43 -5.68 -2.09
C ARG A 20 7.20 -4.66 -3.22
N GLU A 21 7.25 -5.11 -4.46
CA GLU A 21 7.08 -4.24 -5.63
C GLU A 21 5.69 -3.61 -5.65
N LEU A 22 4.65 -4.40 -5.42
CA LEU A 22 3.27 -3.88 -5.36
C LEU A 22 3.08 -2.99 -4.15
N ALA A 23 3.67 -3.35 -3.01
CA ALA A 23 3.54 -2.55 -1.79
C ALA A 23 4.15 -1.16 -1.96
N VAL A 24 5.31 -1.05 -2.60
CA VAL A 24 5.94 0.24 -2.87
C VAL A 24 5.03 1.11 -3.74
N CYS A 25 4.49 0.54 -4.81
CA CYS A 25 3.58 1.29 -5.70
C CYS A 25 2.29 1.69 -4.98
N TYR A 26 1.73 0.82 -4.14
CA TYR A 26 0.55 1.13 -3.35
C TYR A 26 0.81 2.27 -2.37
N ILE A 27 1.92 2.21 -1.63
CA ILE A 27 2.28 3.26 -0.68
C ILE A 27 2.38 4.60 -1.39
N LEU A 28 3.05 4.64 -2.54
CA LEU A 28 3.18 5.88 -3.30
C LEU A 28 1.83 6.35 -3.83
N ALA A 29 0.93 5.44 -4.21
CA ALA A 29 -0.42 5.81 -4.63
C ALA A 29 -1.19 6.51 -3.51
N ILE A 30 -0.98 6.10 -2.26
CA ILE A 30 -1.56 6.77 -1.10
C ILE A 30 -0.91 8.14 -0.91
N LEU A 31 0.42 8.20 -0.94
CA LEU A 31 1.17 9.41 -0.59
C LEU A 31 1.09 10.51 -1.65
N VAL A 32 0.80 10.19 -2.91
CA VAL A 32 0.58 11.25 -3.91
C VAL A 32 -0.66 12.07 -3.60
N GLN A 33 -1.57 11.54 -2.78
CA GLN A 33 -2.78 12.25 -2.38
C GLN A 33 -2.61 13.05 -1.10
N GLY A 34 -1.53 12.84 -0.37
CA GLY A 34 -1.25 13.55 0.87
C GLY A 34 -0.51 12.68 1.85
N GLU A 35 -0.11 13.27 2.97
CA GLU A 35 0.60 12.53 3.99
C GLU A 35 -0.26 11.43 4.59
N SER A 36 0.38 10.35 5.03
CA SER A 36 -0.31 9.21 5.60
C SER A 36 0.63 8.46 6.55
N TYR A 37 0.07 7.47 7.23
CA TYR A 37 0.81 6.65 8.18
C TYR A 37 0.45 5.17 8.00
N GLY A 38 1.29 4.30 8.54
CA GLY A 38 1.20 2.85 8.27
C GLY A 38 -0.17 2.25 8.53
N THR A 39 -0.77 2.52 9.71
CA THR A 39 -2.09 1.97 10.03
C THR A 39 -3.17 2.42 9.05
N GLN A 40 -3.12 3.69 8.63
CA GLN A 40 -4.07 4.20 7.65
C GLN A 40 -3.90 3.47 6.29
N MET A 41 -2.68 3.18 5.92
CA MET A 41 -2.41 2.44 4.68
C MET A 41 -2.98 1.03 4.73
N LEU A 42 -2.84 0.35 5.88
CA LEU A 42 -3.42 -0.97 6.08
C LEU A 42 -4.94 -0.92 5.97
N GLU A 43 -5.57 0.00 6.68
CA GLU A 43 -7.03 0.12 6.70
C GLU A 43 -7.59 0.50 5.33
N THR A 44 -6.90 1.37 4.61
CA THR A 44 -7.34 1.79 3.28
C THR A 44 -7.30 0.62 2.30
N LEU A 45 -6.25 -0.20 2.37
CA LEU A 45 -6.17 -1.36 1.49
C LEU A 45 -7.32 -2.32 1.75
N GLU A 46 -7.59 -2.63 3.01
CA GLU A 46 -8.67 -3.54 3.38
C GLU A 46 -10.04 -3.02 2.97
N ARG A 47 -10.25 -1.71 3.04
CA ARG A 47 -11.53 -1.11 2.74
C ARG A 47 -11.77 -0.89 1.24
N LYS A 48 -10.75 -0.43 0.53
CA LYS A 48 -10.90 -0.05 -0.89
C LYS A 48 -10.53 -1.15 -1.87
N TYR A 49 -9.64 -2.04 -1.48
CA TYR A 49 -9.10 -3.06 -2.40
C TYR A 49 -9.31 -4.43 -1.80
N LEU A 50 -10.56 -4.86 -1.81
CA LEU A 50 -11.02 -6.07 -1.08
C LEU A 50 -10.28 -7.35 -1.48
N ALA A 51 -9.74 -7.40 -2.69
CA ALA A 51 -9.00 -8.57 -3.17
C ALA A 51 -7.57 -8.62 -2.64
N TYR A 52 -7.10 -7.59 -1.96
CA TYR A 52 -5.70 -7.47 -1.58
C TYR A 52 -5.52 -7.26 -0.09
N ARG A 53 -4.39 -7.75 0.41
CA ARG A 53 -3.94 -7.55 1.78
C ARG A 53 -2.45 -7.27 1.78
N ILE A 54 -1.96 -6.69 2.85
CA ILE A 54 -0.53 -6.45 3.02
C ILE A 54 -0.15 -6.84 4.45
N SER A 55 0.96 -7.57 4.58
CA SER A 55 1.47 -7.91 5.91
C SER A 55 2.22 -6.71 6.50
N ASP A 56 2.30 -6.67 7.83
CA ASP A 56 3.05 -5.62 8.53
C ASP A 56 4.52 -5.62 8.09
N THR A 57 5.09 -6.80 7.94
CA THR A 57 6.49 -6.94 7.52
C THR A 57 6.73 -6.33 6.16
N VAL A 58 5.86 -6.59 5.20
CA VAL A 58 6.00 -6.03 3.85
C VAL A 58 5.74 -4.52 3.86
N LEU A 59 4.73 -4.07 4.59
CA LEU A 59 4.40 -2.64 4.67
C LEU A 59 5.57 -1.84 5.27
N TYR A 60 6.00 -2.21 6.47
CA TYR A 60 7.04 -1.44 7.15
C TYR A 60 8.41 -1.62 6.51
N GLY A 61 8.67 -2.78 5.92
CA GLY A 61 9.87 -2.98 5.12
C GLY A 61 9.90 -2.11 3.87
N SER A 62 8.75 -1.94 3.23
CA SER A 62 8.64 -1.09 2.04
C SER A 62 8.77 0.39 2.39
N LEU A 63 8.16 0.82 3.50
CA LEU A 63 8.32 2.18 4.00
C LEU A 63 9.78 2.49 4.31
N LYS A 64 10.48 1.55 4.96
CA LYS A 64 11.90 1.71 5.26
C LYS A 64 12.73 1.79 3.98
N PHE A 65 12.44 0.94 3.01
CA PHE A 65 13.12 0.98 1.71
C PHE A 65 12.97 2.36 1.05
N LEU A 66 11.75 2.88 1.02
CA LEU A 66 11.49 4.19 0.40
C LEU A 66 12.18 5.33 1.16
N GLU A 67 12.15 5.26 2.47
CA GLU A 67 12.79 6.28 3.31
C GLU A 67 14.30 6.23 3.17
N ASP A 68 14.89 5.03 3.20
CA ASP A 68 16.34 4.85 3.05
C ASP A 68 16.85 5.32 1.69
N ASN A 69 16.01 5.27 0.67
CA ASN A 69 16.36 5.73 -0.67
C ASN A 69 15.99 7.19 -0.94
N GLY A 70 15.52 7.90 0.07
CA GLY A 70 15.21 9.32 -0.04
C GLY A 70 13.96 9.64 -0.84
N VAL A 71 13.10 8.65 -1.08
CA VAL A 71 11.86 8.83 -1.84
C VAL A 71 10.78 9.47 -1.00
N ILE A 72 10.71 9.07 0.28
CA ILE A 72 9.75 9.60 1.24
C ILE A 72 10.49 10.05 2.49
N ALA A 73 9.87 10.96 3.24
CA ALA A 73 10.37 11.40 4.53
C ALA A 73 9.34 11.05 5.60
N GLY A 74 9.85 10.60 6.76
CA GLY A 74 9.00 10.29 7.90
C GLY A 74 9.18 11.35 8.98
N CYS A 75 8.09 11.66 9.66
CA CYS A 75 8.08 12.67 10.72
C CYS A 75 7.10 12.24 11.81
N TRP A 76 7.53 12.29 13.06
CA TRP A 76 6.68 11.97 14.17
C TRP A 76 5.73 13.13 14.46
N LYS A 77 4.42 12.84 14.52
CA LYS A 77 3.40 13.83 14.88
C LYS A 77 2.56 13.31 16.03
N LYS A 78 2.26 14.21 16.97
CA LYS A 78 1.36 13.90 18.07
C LYS A 78 -0.08 13.88 17.57
N VAL A 79 -0.84 12.92 18.08
CA VAL A 79 -2.27 12.87 17.84
C VAL A 79 -2.97 13.65 18.95
N LEU A 80 -3.88 14.54 18.55
CA LEU A 80 -4.65 15.32 19.51
C LEU A 80 -5.44 14.40 20.44
N GLY A 81 -5.40 14.76 21.74
CA GLY A 81 -6.20 14.13 22.75
C GLY A 81 -5.52 12.99 23.48
N ARG A 82 -4.74 12.18 22.83
CA ARG A 82 -4.03 11.08 23.48
C ARG A 82 -3.37 10.19 22.45
N GLY A 83 -2.64 9.20 22.93
CA GLY A 83 -2.05 8.17 22.13
C GLY A 83 -0.60 8.42 21.82
N ARG A 84 -0.02 7.47 21.15
CA ARG A 84 1.38 7.54 20.75
C ARG A 84 1.51 8.44 19.53
N PRO A 85 2.64 9.14 19.40
CA PRO A 85 2.91 9.87 18.18
C PRO A 85 2.81 8.93 16.97
N ARG A 86 2.35 9.48 15.86
CA ARG A 86 2.30 8.75 14.59
C ARG A 86 3.48 9.14 13.74
N ARG A 87 4.03 8.14 13.04
CA ARG A 87 5.03 8.44 12.03
C ARG A 87 4.33 8.71 10.71
N MET A 88 4.30 9.98 10.34
CA MET A 88 3.67 10.43 9.09
C MET A 88 4.71 10.45 7.99
N TYR A 89 4.29 10.08 6.79
CA TYR A 89 5.17 10.02 5.62
C TYR A 89 4.68 10.95 4.54
N THR A 90 5.63 11.56 3.84
CA THR A 90 5.35 12.42 2.68
C THR A 90 6.37 12.09 1.58
N ILE A 91 5.99 12.34 0.33
CA ILE A 91 6.90 12.16 -0.79
C ILE A 91 7.87 13.34 -0.86
N GLU A 92 9.16 13.05 -1.04
CA GLU A 92 10.14 14.09 -1.26
C GLU A 92 9.89 14.76 -2.61
N GLY A 93 10.05 16.11 -2.66
CA GLY A 93 9.64 16.89 -3.82
C GLY A 93 10.26 16.45 -5.14
N GLU A 94 11.55 16.08 -5.10
CA GLU A 94 12.26 15.64 -6.32
C GLU A 94 11.73 14.31 -6.88
N TRP A 95 10.98 13.56 -6.07
CA TRP A 95 10.42 12.27 -6.47
C TRP A 95 8.96 12.36 -6.92
N GLY A 96 8.39 13.57 -6.94
CA GLY A 96 6.95 13.72 -7.23
C GLY A 96 6.50 13.07 -8.52
N ASP A 97 7.18 13.33 -9.62
CA ASP A 97 6.80 12.79 -10.92
C ASP A 97 6.95 11.27 -10.99
N ARG A 98 8.07 10.77 -10.47
CA ARG A 98 8.33 9.34 -10.47
C ARG A 98 7.38 8.60 -9.56
N ALA A 99 7.00 9.20 -8.43
CA ALA A 99 6.01 8.62 -7.53
C ALA A 99 4.65 8.49 -8.20
N LYS A 100 4.25 9.48 -8.99
CA LYS A 100 2.99 9.41 -9.75
C LYS A 100 3.04 8.29 -10.79
N GLU A 101 4.16 8.13 -11.44
CA GLU A 101 4.37 7.06 -12.41
C GLU A 101 4.20 5.69 -11.75
N LEU A 102 4.84 5.48 -10.60
CA LEU A 102 4.72 4.23 -9.86
C LEU A 102 3.32 4.03 -9.29
N ALA A 103 2.67 5.10 -8.83
CA ALA A 103 1.29 5.04 -8.38
C ALA A 103 0.36 4.59 -9.52
N ASN A 104 0.61 5.03 -10.74
CA ASN A 104 -0.18 4.61 -11.89
C ASN A 104 -0.01 3.12 -12.19
N LEU A 105 1.16 2.55 -11.92
CA LEU A 105 1.35 1.10 -12.07
C LEU A 105 0.43 0.34 -11.11
N TRP A 106 0.26 0.82 -9.90
CA TRP A 106 -0.68 0.23 -8.95
C TRP A 106 -2.12 0.34 -9.45
N HIS A 107 -2.53 1.51 -9.93
CA HIS A 107 -3.88 1.70 -10.44
C HIS A 107 -4.16 0.79 -11.63
N ASP A 108 -3.23 0.71 -12.58
CA ASP A 108 -3.38 -0.16 -13.75
C ASP A 108 -3.50 -1.63 -13.33
N TYR A 109 -2.70 -2.04 -12.37
CA TYR A 109 -2.71 -3.41 -11.87
C TYR A 109 -4.05 -3.76 -11.23
N THR A 110 -4.58 -2.88 -10.38
CA THR A 110 -5.81 -3.15 -9.64
C THR A 110 -7.06 -3.00 -10.47
N THR A 111 -7.03 -2.21 -11.52
CA THR A 111 -8.17 -2.04 -12.43
C THR A 111 -8.13 -3.04 -13.58
N GLY A 112 -7.01 -3.73 -13.77
CA GLY A 112 -6.87 -4.67 -14.89
C GLY A 112 -6.63 -3.99 -16.23
N GLU A 113 -6.37 -2.69 -16.25
CA GLU A 113 -6.13 -1.97 -17.50
C GLU A 113 -4.79 -2.33 -18.14
N ARG A 114 -3.79 -2.63 -17.30
CA ARG A 114 -2.48 -3.07 -17.77
C ARG A 114 -2.52 -4.57 -17.97
N LYS A 115 -2.81 -4.97 -19.17
CA LYS A 115 -2.87 -6.40 -19.48
C LYS A 115 -1.49 -6.92 -19.85
N ALA A 116 -1.23 -8.16 -19.46
CA ALA A 116 -0.07 -8.87 -19.95
C ALA A 116 -0.27 -9.10 -21.45
N ILE A 117 0.72 -8.78 -22.20
CA ILE A 117 0.64 -8.94 -23.66
C ILE A 117 1.45 -10.16 -24.06
#